data_576ace42e0aee2130410b7cca8aa95d3
#
_entry.id   576ace42e0aee2130410b7cca8aa95d3
#
_cell.length_a   1.000
_cell.length_b   1.000
_cell.length_c   1.000
_cell.angle_alpha   90.00
_cell.angle_beta   90.00
_cell.angle_gamma   90.00
#
_symmetry.space_group_name_H-M   'P 1'
#
loop_
_entity.id
_entity.type
_entity.pdbx_description
1 polymer ?
#
loop_
_entity_poly.entity_id
_entity_poly.type
_entity_poly.pdbx_seq_one_letter_code
_entity_poly.pdbx_strand_id
1 'polypeptide(L)'
;MQPDMDNAIIVQMPEQPAQQLVLLFHGVGSTPEGMVPIGRSLAEAFPQAAVVSVRSPEPSDFGQGFQWFSVAGITEDNRAERIAHAMPQFVQTVRAWQAHTGVADQGTLLVGFSQGAIMALESTQSGTPLAGRVVSLSGRFGQDPDVVPATTVLHFFHGKTDAVIHYGFTVRAAERLVRLGADVTADVLPHLGHEVNDAVMEKLLERLTTYVPQRYWRAAQDAVATD
;
A
#
# COMPACT_ATOMS: atom_id res chain seq x y z
N MET A 1 4.26 20.90 -6.23
CA MET A 1 3.33 21.13 -5.09
C MET A 1 4.03 20.60 -3.85
N GLN A 2 4.01 21.32 -2.74
CA GLN A 2 4.60 20.81 -1.49
C GLN A 2 3.59 19.85 -0.81
N PRO A 3 4.08 18.81 -0.11
CA PRO A 3 3.21 17.96 0.68
C PRO A 3 2.61 18.76 1.85
N ASP A 4 1.45 18.32 2.31
CA ASP A 4 0.82 18.86 3.49
C ASP A 4 1.53 18.32 4.75
N MET A 5 2.53 19.08 5.22
CA MET A 5 3.37 18.68 6.36
C MET A 5 2.60 18.66 7.68
N ASP A 6 1.54 19.49 7.81
CA ASP A 6 0.72 19.57 9.02
C ASP A 6 -0.21 18.34 9.17
N ASN A 7 -0.41 17.62 8.07
CA ASN A 7 -1.27 16.46 7.97
C ASN A 7 -0.50 15.14 7.82
N ALA A 8 0.76 15.09 8.30
CA ALA A 8 1.59 13.89 8.26
C ALA A 8 2.51 13.81 9.47
N ILE A 9 2.91 12.59 9.83
CA ILE A 9 3.95 12.33 10.82
C ILE A 9 5.18 11.82 10.08
N ILE A 10 6.27 12.57 10.15
CA ILE A 10 7.57 12.12 9.67
C ILE A 10 8.14 11.18 10.73
N VAL A 11 8.12 9.88 10.43
CA VAL A 11 8.68 8.84 11.31
C VAL A 11 10.20 8.82 11.20
N GLN A 12 10.71 8.98 9.97
CA GLN A 12 12.12 9.08 9.65
C GLN A 12 12.34 9.97 8.44
N MET A 13 13.39 10.81 8.52
CA MET A 13 13.96 11.52 7.39
C MET A 13 15.47 11.39 7.47
N PRO A 14 16.13 10.74 6.48
CA PRO A 14 17.57 10.54 6.52
C PRO A 14 18.33 11.87 6.32
N GLU A 15 19.54 11.97 6.86
CA GLU A 15 20.41 13.16 6.70
C GLU A 15 20.91 13.31 5.24
N GLN A 16 21.12 12.19 4.55
CA GLN A 16 21.46 12.14 3.13
C GLN A 16 20.19 12.11 2.28
N PRO A 17 20.24 12.44 0.98
CA PRO A 17 19.10 12.31 0.11
C PRO A 17 18.46 10.91 0.23
N ALA A 18 17.16 10.86 0.47
CA ALA A 18 16.44 9.61 0.65
C ALA A 18 16.58 8.71 -0.59
N GLN A 19 16.92 7.45 -0.38
CA GLN A 19 16.99 6.46 -1.46
C GLN A 19 15.63 5.81 -1.73
N GLN A 20 14.78 5.80 -0.72
CA GLN A 20 13.43 5.22 -0.76
C GLN A 20 12.44 6.15 -0.05
N LEU A 21 11.20 6.08 -0.48
CA LEU A 21 10.08 6.76 0.17
C LEU A 21 9.06 5.72 0.61
N VAL A 22 8.77 5.66 1.90
CA VAL A 22 7.73 4.82 2.48
C VAL A 22 6.59 5.72 2.94
N LEU A 23 5.42 5.56 2.33
CA LEU A 23 4.20 6.25 2.71
C LEU A 23 3.22 5.29 3.35
N LEU A 24 2.75 5.63 4.55
CA LEU A 24 1.86 4.82 5.36
C LEU A 24 0.47 5.46 5.38
N PHE A 25 -0.56 4.65 5.14
CA PHE A 25 -1.95 5.08 5.02
C PHE A 25 -2.85 4.31 5.97
N HIS A 26 -3.42 5.00 6.94
CA HIS A 26 -4.27 4.41 7.98
C HIS A 26 -5.66 4.01 7.48
N GLY A 27 -6.36 3.19 8.25
CA GLY A 27 -7.75 2.80 8.01
C GLY A 27 -8.75 3.90 8.40
N VAL A 28 -10.01 3.73 7.99
CA VAL A 28 -11.12 4.63 8.35
C VAL A 28 -11.26 4.78 9.86
N GLY A 29 -11.49 6.01 10.32
CA GLY A 29 -11.65 6.32 11.75
C GLY A 29 -10.36 6.34 12.55
N SER A 30 -9.21 6.12 11.89
CA SER A 30 -7.90 6.20 12.51
C SER A 30 -7.21 7.54 12.19
N THR A 31 -5.97 7.66 12.62
CA THR A 31 -5.11 8.83 12.43
C THR A 31 -3.71 8.39 12.00
N PRO A 32 -2.81 9.30 11.57
CA PRO A 32 -1.43 8.95 11.24
C PRO A 32 -0.68 8.23 12.35
N GLU A 33 -0.96 8.54 13.61
CA GLU A 33 -0.36 7.90 14.79
C GLU A 33 -0.55 6.39 14.80
N GLY A 34 -1.68 5.90 14.30
CA GLY A 34 -1.97 4.47 14.21
C GLY A 34 -1.00 3.67 13.34
N MET A 35 -0.33 4.32 12.38
CA MET A 35 0.63 3.67 11.49
C MET A 35 2.09 3.86 11.95
N VAL A 36 2.35 4.68 12.97
CA VAL A 36 3.72 4.96 13.45
C VAL A 36 4.46 3.69 13.92
N PRO A 37 3.84 2.71 14.62
CA PRO A 37 4.54 1.47 14.97
C PRO A 37 5.07 0.71 13.75
N ILE A 38 4.27 0.58 12.70
CA ILE A 38 4.68 -0.03 11.43
C ILE A 38 5.80 0.79 10.79
N GLY A 39 5.65 2.12 10.81
CA GLY A 39 6.66 3.04 10.28
C GLY A 39 8.01 2.91 10.96
N ARG A 40 8.05 2.74 12.29
CA ARG A 40 9.30 2.54 13.05
C ARG A 40 10.01 1.25 12.64
N SER A 41 9.29 0.14 12.54
CA SER A 41 9.88 -1.13 12.10
C SER A 41 10.44 -1.03 10.67
N LEU A 42 9.77 -0.29 9.78
CA LEU A 42 10.26 -0.05 8.43
C LEU A 42 11.47 0.90 8.42
N ALA A 43 11.49 1.93 9.26
CA ALA A 43 12.62 2.85 9.42
C ALA A 43 13.89 2.12 9.90
N GLU A 44 13.74 1.20 10.86
CA GLU A 44 14.83 0.35 11.33
C GLU A 44 15.39 -0.57 10.23
N ALA A 45 14.50 -1.16 9.40
CA ALA A 45 14.89 -2.04 8.31
C ALA A 45 15.49 -1.29 7.11
N PHE A 46 15.08 -0.03 6.89
CA PHE A 46 15.50 0.80 5.76
C PHE A 46 16.01 2.17 6.24
N PRO A 47 17.23 2.24 6.80
CA PRO A 47 17.73 3.46 7.45
C PRO A 47 17.93 4.65 6.49
N GLN A 48 17.96 4.43 5.18
CA GLN A 48 18.08 5.49 4.16
C GLN A 48 16.72 5.86 3.52
N ALA A 49 15.60 5.34 4.05
CA ALA A 49 14.27 5.70 3.60
C ALA A 49 13.73 6.94 4.32
N ALA A 50 13.03 7.79 3.58
CA ALA A 50 12.06 8.69 4.17
C ALA A 50 10.80 7.89 4.51
N VAL A 51 10.36 7.90 5.77
CA VAL A 51 9.18 7.15 6.24
C VAL A 51 8.17 8.13 6.81
N VAL A 52 7.00 8.18 6.20
CA VAL A 52 5.96 9.17 6.51
C VAL A 52 4.60 8.51 6.67
N SER A 53 3.92 8.79 7.77
CA SER A 53 2.53 8.42 7.98
C SER A 53 1.62 9.58 7.61
N VAL A 54 0.74 9.36 6.65
CA VAL A 54 -0.11 10.39 6.04
C VAL A 54 -1.51 10.35 6.61
N ARG A 55 -2.06 11.53 6.94
CA ARG A 55 -3.47 11.67 7.31
C ARG A 55 -4.35 11.63 6.06
N SER A 56 -5.44 10.83 6.09
CA SER A 56 -6.48 10.92 5.09
C SER A 56 -7.25 12.25 5.20
N PRO A 57 -7.81 12.77 4.08
CA PRO A 57 -8.19 14.19 3.99
C PRO A 57 -9.47 14.55 4.74
N GLU A 58 -10.40 13.61 4.88
CA GLU A 58 -11.73 13.88 5.40
C GLU A 58 -11.91 13.43 6.84
N PRO A 59 -12.66 14.14 7.68
CA PRO A 59 -13.09 13.62 8.97
C PRO A 59 -13.88 12.33 8.79
N SER A 60 -13.71 11.39 9.72
CA SER A 60 -14.45 10.12 9.68
C SER A 60 -15.95 10.32 9.93
N ASP A 61 -16.80 9.54 9.25
CA ASP A 61 -18.24 9.49 9.50
C ASP A 61 -18.56 8.95 10.91
N PHE A 62 -17.65 8.20 11.50
CA PHE A 62 -17.86 7.51 12.77
C PHE A 62 -16.75 7.85 13.77
N GLY A 63 -17.07 8.66 14.76
CA GLY A 63 -16.16 9.01 15.85
C GLY A 63 -15.12 10.05 15.47
N GLN A 64 -13.95 9.94 16.10
CA GLN A 64 -12.80 10.80 15.84
C GLN A 64 -11.85 10.12 14.85
N GLY A 65 -11.09 10.90 14.10
CA GLY A 65 -10.15 10.41 13.10
C GLY A 65 -10.58 10.77 11.68
N PHE A 66 -9.97 10.11 10.70
CA PHE A 66 -10.05 10.53 9.30
C PHE A 66 -10.36 9.35 8.38
N GLN A 67 -10.71 9.67 7.12
CA GLN A 67 -11.04 8.71 6.06
C GLN A 67 -10.68 9.25 4.68
N TRP A 68 -10.45 8.36 3.72
CA TRP A 68 -10.25 8.70 2.32
C TRP A 68 -11.58 8.92 1.61
N PHE A 69 -12.57 8.14 1.96
CA PHE A 69 -13.94 8.24 1.44
C PHE A 69 -14.93 7.81 2.52
N SER A 70 -16.13 8.37 2.47
CA SER A 70 -17.20 8.03 3.40
C SER A 70 -17.58 6.56 3.31
N VAL A 71 -17.74 5.91 4.47
CA VAL A 71 -18.24 4.53 4.56
C VAL A 71 -19.71 4.49 5.03
N ALA A 72 -20.33 5.64 5.32
CA ALA A 72 -21.75 5.70 5.63
C ALA A 72 -22.59 5.29 4.41
N GLY A 73 -23.41 4.25 4.56
CA GLY A 73 -24.22 3.71 3.48
C GLY A 73 -23.41 3.12 2.31
N ILE A 74 -22.17 2.64 2.57
CA ILE A 74 -21.38 1.97 1.55
C ILE A 74 -21.97 0.60 1.21
N THR A 75 -22.02 0.29 -0.08
CA THR A 75 -22.46 -0.99 -0.64
C THR A 75 -21.43 -1.46 -1.67
N GLU A 76 -21.56 -2.70 -2.15
CA GLU A 76 -20.68 -3.15 -3.24
C GLU A 76 -20.93 -2.34 -4.54
N ASP A 77 -22.14 -1.86 -4.78
CA ASP A 77 -22.49 -1.12 -6.00
C ASP A 77 -21.89 0.29 -6.03
N ASN A 78 -21.77 0.97 -4.87
CA ASN A 78 -21.29 2.36 -4.81
C ASN A 78 -19.82 2.48 -4.35
N ARG A 79 -19.18 1.39 -3.95
CA ARG A 79 -17.82 1.39 -3.42
C ARG A 79 -16.81 1.91 -4.44
N ALA A 80 -16.85 1.38 -5.66
CA ALA A 80 -15.91 1.73 -6.70
C ALA A 80 -15.97 3.22 -7.07
N GLU A 81 -17.18 3.80 -7.13
CA GLU A 81 -17.37 5.22 -7.40
C GLU A 81 -16.77 6.11 -6.30
N ARG A 82 -16.99 5.75 -5.01
CA ARG A 82 -16.41 6.48 -3.87
C ARG A 82 -14.88 6.44 -3.87
N ILE A 83 -14.29 5.30 -4.16
CA ILE A 83 -12.84 5.14 -4.29
C ILE A 83 -12.32 6.00 -5.45
N ALA A 84 -12.97 5.93 -6.62
CA ALA A 84 -12.58 6.72 -7.79
C ALA A 84 -12.65 8.23 -7.51
N HIS A 85 -13.63 8.68 -6.73
CA HIS A 85 -13.74 10.10 -6.33
C HIS A 85 -12.57 10.55 -5.44
N ALA A 86 -12.10 9.70 -4.53
CA ALA A 86 -10.99 10.01 -3.63
C ALA A 86 -9.61 9.84 -4.29
N MET A 87 -9.50 9.07 -5.37
CA MET A 87 -8.22 8.71 -5.99
C MET A 87 -7.37 9.89 -6.46
N PRO A 88 -7.91 10.97 -7.07
CA PRO A 88 -7.10 12.12 -7.47
C PRO A 88 -6.32 12.74 -6.31
N GLN A 89 -6.95 12.89 -5.14
CA GLN A 89 -6.29 13.45 -3.96
C GLN A 89 -5.25 12.48 -3.38
N PHE A 90 -5.51 11.19 -3.39
CA PHE A 90 -4.53 10.16 -3.00
C PHE A 90 -3.28 10.23 -3.89
N VAL A 91 -3.45 10.24 -5.20
CA VAL A 91 -2.34 10.37 -6.18
C VAL A 91 -1.57 11.67 -5.97
N GLN A 92 -2.27 12.78 -5.78
CA GLN A 92 -1.66 14.08 -5.52
C GLN A 92 -0.80 14.06 -4.26
N THR A 93 -1.28 13.43 -3.18
CA THR A 93 -0.55 13.28 -1.92
C THR A 93 0.74 12.50 -2.12
N VAL A 94 0.69 11.35 -2.80
CA VAL A 94 1.89 10.55 -3.09
C VAL A 94 2.89 11.34 -3.94
N ARG A 95 2.42 11.98 -5.03
CA ARG A 95 3.29 12.79 -5.92
C ARG A 95 3.94 13.97 -5.21
N ALA A 96 3.24 14.61 -4.27
CA ALA A 96 3.79 15.70 -3.47
C ALA A 96 4.97 15.22 -2.58
N TRP A 97 4.83 14.05 -1.94
CA TRP A 97 5.92 13.47 -1.16
C TRP A 97 7.09 12.99 -2.02
N GLN A 98 6.83 12.40 -3.19
CA GLN A 98 7.86 12.07 -4.16
C GLN A 98 8.66 13.30 -4.59
N ALA A 99 7.97 14.39 -4.92
CA ALA A 99 8.61 15.65 -5.30
C ALA A 99 9.42 16.27 -4.14
N HIS A 100 8.92 16.18 -2.90
CA HIS A 100 9.58 16.68 -1.71
C HIS A 100 10.87 15.92 -1.37
N THR A 101 10.84 14.59 -1.49
CA THR A 101 12.00 13.74 -1.15
C THR A 101 12.94 13.50 -2.33
N GLY A 102 12.53 13.84 -3.55
CA GLY A 102 13.27 13.53 -4.78
C GLY A 102 13.24 12.05 -5.17
N VAL A 103 12.45 11.22 -4.49
CA VAL A 103 12.35 9.79 -4.76
C VAL A 103 11.29 9.54 -5.84
N ALA A 104 11.67 8.84 -6.91
CA ALA A 104 10.76 8.47 -7.99
C ALA A 104 9.83 7.32 -7.58
N ASP A 105 8.83 7.01 -8.44
CA ASP A 105 7.88 5.92 -8.26
C ASP A 105 8.54 4.57 -7.96
N GLN A 106 9.61 4.21 -8.69
CA GLN A 106 10.32 2.93 -8.47
C GLN A 106 10.94 2.79 -7.06
N GLY A 107 11.35 3.90 -6.45
CA GLY A 107 11.86 3.94 -5.07
C GLY A 107 10.76 4.13 -4.02
N THR A 108 9.49 4.25 -4.43
CA THR A 108 8.36 4.49 -3.52
C THR A 108 7.70 3.17 -3.11
N LEU A 109 7.44 3.04 -1.81
CA LEU A 109 6.65 1.97 -1.19
C LEU A 109 5.39 2.58 -0.56
N LEU A 110 4.22 2.12 -0.98
CA LEU A 110 2.95 2.46 -0.34
C LEU A 110 2.54 1.33 0.60
N VAL A 111 2.29 1.62 1.86
CA VAL A 111 1.83 0.66 2.86
C VAL A 111 0.49 1.14 3.40
N GLY A 112 -0.57 0.42 3.10
CA GLY A 112 -1.90 0.75 3.57
C GLY A 112 -2.48 -0.29 4.52
N PHE A 113 -3.24 0.17 5.51
CA PHE A 113 -4.07 -0.67 6.36
C PHE A 113 -5.55 -0.40 6.06
N SER A 114 -6.35 -1.46 5.88
CA SER A 114 -7.81 -1.36 5.68
C SER A 114 -8.17 -0.39 4.54
N GLN A 115 -8.84 0.74 4.81
CA GLN A 115 -9.17 1.73 3.80
C GLN A 115 -7.94 2.33 3.11
N GLY A 116 -6.84 2.57 3.84
CA GLY A 116 -5.57 3.01 3.25
C GLY A 116 -5.00 1.97 2.28
N ALA A 117 -5.18 0.67 2.56
CA ALA A 117 -4.79 -0.41 1.66
C ALA A 117 -5.67 -0.44 0.39
N ILE A 118 -6.98 -0.16 0.51
CA ILE A 118 -7.88 -0.03 -0.64
C ILE A 118 -7.36 1.05 -1.59
N MET A 119 -7.05 2.25 -1.07
CA MET A 119 -6.53 3.34 -1.89
C MET A 119 -5.20 3.02 -2.55
N ALA A 120 -4.26 2.39 -1.82
CA ALA A 120 -2.98 1.99 -2.35
C ALA A 120 -3.11 0.93 -3.45
N LEU A 121 -3.97 -0.07 -3.28
CA LEU A 121 -4.26 -1.09 -4.29
C LEU A 121 -4.91 -0.48 -5.54
N GLU A 122 -5.98 0.31 -5.36
CA GLU A 122 -6.69 0.94 -6.47
C GLU A 122 -5.83 1.90 -7.28
N SER A 123 -4.83 2.54 -6.67
CA SER A 123 -3.89 3.40 -7.39
C SER A 123 -3.11 2.65 -8.48
N THR A 124 -3.01 1.32 -8.37
CA THR A 124 -2.34 0.47 -9.37
C THR A 124 -3.20 0.19 -10.61
N GLN A 125 -4.49 0.51 -10.57
CA GLN A 125 -5.43 0.27 -11.66
C GLN A 125 -5.49 1.43 -12.67
N SER A 126 -4.79 2.53 -12.43
CA SER A 126 -4.76 3.70 -13.33
C SER A 126 -3.89 3.52 -14.58
N GLY A 127 -3.14 2.43 -14.69
CA GLY A 127 -2.18 2.20 -15.79
C GLY A 127 -0.88 3.03 -15.69
N THR A 128 -0.84 4.05 -14.83
CA THR A 128 0.39 4.84 -14.58
C THR A 128 0.97 4.44 -13.23
N PRO A 129 2.20 3.91 -13.16
CA PRO A 129 2.82 3.52 -11.91
C PRO A 129 2.91 4.70 -10.93
N LEU A 130 2.51 4.49 -9.70
CA LEU A 130 2.63 5.45 -8.61
C LEU A 130 3.72 5.04 -7.62
N ALA A 131 4.02 3.75 -7.56
CA ALA A 131 5.03 3.18 -6.66
C ALA A 131 5.65 1.91 -7.26
N GLY A 132 6.88 1.59 -6.84
CA GLY A 132 7.54 0.32 -7.17
C GLY A 132 7.00 -0.87 -6.36
N ARG A 133 6.45 -0.60 -5.19
CA ARG A 133 5.83 -1.62 -4.31
C ARG A 133 4.58 -1.08 -3.62
N VAL A 134 3.58 -1.94 -3.47
CA VAL A 134 2.37 -1.69 -2.67
C VAL A 134 2.19 -2.84 -1.69
N VAL A 135 2.02 -2.51 -0.42
CA VAL A 135 1.68 -3.43 0.66
C VAL A 135 0.24 -3.18 1.09
N SER A 136 -0.57 -4.20 1.02
CA SER A 136 -1.96 -4.21 1.48
C SER A 136 -2.06 -5.01 2.78
N LEU A 137 -2.33 -4.33 3.89
CA LEU A 137 -2.61 -4.91 5.19
C LEU A 137 -4.13 -4.92 5.40
N SER A 138 -4.76 -6.10 5.36
CA SER A 138 -6.20 -6.29 5.53
C SER A 138 -7.05 -5.41 4.61
N GLY A 139 -6.60 -5.22 3.35
CA GLY A 139 -7.31 -4.43 2.34
C GLY A 139 -8.03 -5.29 1.30
N ARG A 140 -8.61 -4.62 0.32
CA ARG A 140 -9.22 -5.22 -0.87
C ARG A 140 -9.24 -4.21 -2.01
N PHE A 141 -9.41 -4.67 -3.24
CA PHE A 141 -9.83 -3.79 -4.34
C PHE A 141 -11.32 -3.44 -4.23
N GLY A 142 -11.72 -2.33 -4.79
CA GLY A 142 -13.13 -1.93 -4.92
C GLY A 142 -13.89 -2.86 -5.86
N GLN A 143 -13.22 -3.26 -6.94
CA GLN A 143 -13.65 -4.30 -7.90
C GLN A 143 -12.48 -5.26 -8.15
N ASP A 144 -12.76 -6.40 -8.81
CA ASP A 144 -11.68 -7.33 -9.17
C ASP A 144 -10.68 -6.63 -10.14
N PRO A 145 -9.37 -6.68 -9.87
CA PRO A 145 -8.39 -5.93 -10.66
C PRO A 145 -8.27 -6.45 -12.09
N ASP A 146 -8.25 -5.56 -13.07
CA ASP A 146 -8.12 -5.89 -14.50
C ASP A 146 -6.78 -5.41 -15.09
N VAL A 147 -6.16 -4.39 -14.51
CA VAL A 147 -4.89 -3.82 -14.96
C VAL A 147 -3.74 -4.51 -14.26
N VAL A 148 -2.75 -4.96 -15.01
CA VAL A 148 -1.50 -5.48 -14.49
C VAL A 148 -0.54 -4.33 -14.30
N PRO A 149 -0.12 -4.04 -13.04
CA PRO A 149 0.90 -3.03 -12.82
C PRO A 149 2.26 -3.57 -13.29
N ALA A 150 2.74 -3.09 -14.45
CA ALA A 150 3.91 -3.63 -15.15
C ALA A 150 5.21 -3.57 -14.31
N THR A 151 5.34 -2.59 -13.43
CA THR A 151 6.57 -2.34 -12.65
C THR A 151 6.35 -2.35 -11.14
N THR A 152 5.12 -2.46 -10.66
CA THR A 152 4.78 -2.47 -9.24
C THR A 152 4.63 -3.90 -8.72
N VAL A 153 5.30 -4.21 -7.61
CA VAL A 153 5.08 -5.47 -6.87
C VAL A 153 3.98 -5.27 -5.83
N LEU A 154 3.08 -6.23 -5.74
CA LEU A 154 1.98 -6.22 -4.76
C LEU A 154 2.22 -7.26 -3.68
N HIS A 155 2.21 -6.84 -2.43
CA HIS A 155 2.31 -7.71 -1.26
C HIS A 155 1.02 -7.62 -0.45
N PHE A 156 0.29 -8.73 -0.34
CA PHE A 156 -0.94 -8.81 0.44
C PHE A 156 -0.70 -9.55 1.76
N PHE A 157 -1.20 -8.99 2.85
CA PHE A 157 -1.23 -9.63 4.17
C PHE A 157 -2.65 -9.54 4.72
N HIS A 158 -3.23 -10.67 5.10
CA HIS A 158 -4.62 -10.71 5.56
C HIS A 158 -4.83 -11.72 6.68
N GLY A 159 -5.64 -11.34 7.67
CA GLY A 159 -6.06 -12.27 8.71
C GLY A 159 -7.15 -13.22 8.23
N LYS A 160 -7.00 -14.54 8.47
CA LYS A 160 -8.00 -15.53 8.07
C LYS A 160 -9.32 -15.38 8.83
N THR A 161 -9.29 -14.78 10.02
CA THR A 161 -10.47 -14.53 10.86
C THR A 161 -10.91 -13.06 10.84
N ASP A 162 -10.48 -12.29 9.84
CA ASP A 162 -10.88 -10.89 9.65
C ASP A 162 -12.40 -10.81 9.44
N ALA A 163 -13.09 -10.16 10.39
CA ALA A 163 -14.54 -9.99 10.39
C ALA A 163 -14.99 -8.65 9.74
N VAL A 164 -14.05 -7.78 9.36
CA VAL A 164 -14.32 -6.48 8.74
C VAL A 164 -14.20 -6.58 7.22
N ILE A 165 -13.07 -7.09 6.72
CA ILE A 165 -12.83 -7.36 5.30
C ILE A 165 -12.46 -8.84 5.17
N HIS A 166 -13.32 -9.62 4.52
CA HIS A 166 -13.07 -11.04 4.39
C HIS A 166 -11.83 -11.33 3.52
N TYR A 167 -10.92 -12.16 4.02
CA TYR A 167 -9.65 -12.51 3.35
C TYR A 167 -9.81 -13.07 1.93
N GLY A 168 -10.97 -13.61 1.61
CA GLY A 168 -11.30 -14.11 0.27
C GLY A 168 -11.17 -13.04 -0.83
N PHE A 169 -11.29 -11.76 -0.50
CA PHE A 169 -11.03 -10.69 -1.46
C PHE A 169 -9.55 -10.64 -1.85
N THR A 170 -8.65 -10.76 -0.87
CA THR A 170 -7.21 -10.86 -1.11
C THR A 170 -6.85 -12.07 -1.95
N VAL A 171 -7.40 -13.26 -1.61
CA VAL A 171 -7.11 -14.49 -2.35
C VAL A 171 -7.52 -14.37 -3.82
N ARG A 172 -8.78 -13.94 -4.08
CA ARG A 172 -9.28 -13.76 -5.46
C ARG A 172 -8.46 -12.74 -6.25
N ALA A 173 -8.13 -11.60 -5.63
CA ALA A 173 -7.35 -10.57 -6.28
C ALA A 173 -5.93 -11.07 -6.62
N ALA A 174 -5.26 -11.73 -5.68
CA ALA A 174 -3.93 -12.28 -5.89
C ALA A 174 -3.92 -13.35 -6.99
N GLU A 175 -4.85 -14.31 -6.97
CA GLU A 175 -5.00 -15.33 -8.00
C GLU A 175 -5.25 -14.72 -9.39
N ARG A 176 -6.11 -13.69 -9.48
CA ARG A 176 -6.41 -13.01 -10.71
C ARG A 176 -5.16 -12.29 -11.26
N LEU A 177 -4.49 -11.50 -10.42
CA LEU A 177 -3.27 -10.77 -10.79
C LEU A 177 -2.14 -11.69 -11.20
N VAL A 178 -1.93 -12.83 -10.52
CA VAL A 178 -0.95 -13.85 -10.91
C VAL A 178 -1.27 -14.42 -12.28
N ARG A 179 -2.54 -14.77 -12.55
CA ARG A 179 -2.97 -15.24 -13.89
C ARG A 179 -2.72 -14.21 -15.00
N LEU A 180 -2.82 -12.93 -14.67
CA LEU A 180 -2.53 -11.83 -15.58
C LEU A 180 -1.03 -11.53 -15.71
N GLY A 181 -0.17 -12.19 -14.92
CA GLY A 181 1.29 -12.05 -14.99
C GLY A 181 1.89 -10.96 -14.11
N ALA A 182 1.15 -10.45 -13.13
CA ALA A 182 1.66 -9.47 -12.15
C ALA A 182 2.63 -10.12 -11.14
N ASP A 183 3.55 -9.31 -10.60
CA ASP A 183 4.42 -9.67 -9.48
C ASP A 183 3.63 -9.54 -8.16
N VAL A 184 3.23 -10.66 -7.57
CA VAL A 184 2.34 -10.70 -6.38
C VAL A 184 2.82 -11.70 -5.35
N THR A 185 2.72 -11.33 -4.08
CA THR A 185 2.73 -12.28 -2.94
C THR A 185 1.45 -12.10 -2.11
N ALA A 186 0.95 -13.19 -1.51
CA ALA A 186 -0.19 -13.14 -0.62
C ALA A 186 0.02 -14.07 0.57
N ASP A 187 0.03 -13.49 1.76
CA ASP A 187 0.18 -14.18 3.03
C ASP A 187 -1.14 -14.07 3.82
N VAL A 188 -1.82 -15.20 4.02
CA VAL A 188 -3.03 -15.29 4.84
C VAL A 188 -2.69 -15.94 6.17
N LEU A 189 -2.75 -15.17 7.25
CA LEU A 189 -2.32 -15.60 8.58
C LEU A 189 -3.50 -16.25 9.33
N PRO A 190 -3.35 -17.49 9.82
CA PRO A 190 -4.37 -18.13 10.65
C PRO A 190 -4.50 -17.38 11.97
N HIS A 191 -5.71 -17.38 12.53
CA HIS A 191 -6.04 -16.78 13.85
C HIS A 191 -5.83 -15.27 13.95
N LEU A 192 -5.56 -14.57 12.86
CA LEU A 192 -5.45 -13.13 12.80
C LEU A 192 -6.79 -12.51 12.37
N GLY A 193 -7.21 -11.47 13.08
CA GLY A 193 -8.39 -10.65 12.77
C GLY A 193 -8.05 -9.47 11.85
N HIS A 194 -8.80 -8.36 12.03
CA HIS A 194 -8.58 -7.10 11.29
C HIS A 194 -7.54 -6.23 12.01
N GLU A 195 -6.30 -6.67 12.01
CA GLU A 195 -5.19 -6.04 12.75
C GLU A 195 -3.84 -6.34 12.11
N VAL A 196 -2.81 -5.64 12.57
CA VAL A 196 -1.40 -5.91 12.27
C VAL A 196 -0.69 -6.27 13.57
N ASN A 197 -0.12 -7.47 13.63
CA ASN A 197 0.66 -7.97 14.77
C ASN A 197 2.11 -8.28 14.35
N ASP A 198 2.92 -8.74 15.28
CA ASP A 198 4.34 -9.04 15.05
C ASP A 198 4.54 -10.08 13.94
N ALA A 199 3.67 -11.08 13.82
CA ALA A 199 3.78 -12.09 12.77
C ALA A 199 3.54 -11.49 11.37
N VAL A 200 2.63 -10.52 11.24
CA VAL A 200 2.45 -9.75 9.99
C VAL A 200 3.69 -8.94 9.70
N MET A 201 4.25 -8.25 10.71
CA MET A 201 5.45 -7.43 10.53
C MET A 201 6.67 -8.25 10.13
N GLU A 202 6.88 -9.42 10.73
CA GLU A 202 7.94 -10.35 10.35
C GLU A 202 7.82 -10.76 8.87
N LYS A 203 6.61 -11.17 8.45
CA LYS A 203 6.35 -11.56 7.06
C LYS A 203 6.50 -10.38 6.09
N LEU A 204 6.05 -9.21 6.47
CA LEU A 204 6.17 -7.99 5.67
C LEU A 204 7.66 -7.67 5.44
N LEU A 205 8.48 -7.65 6.47
CA LEU A 205 9.91 -7.37 6.37
C LEU A 205 10.61 -8.47 5.54
N GLU A 206 10.26 -9.75 5.73
CA GLU A 206 10.75 -10.85 4.90
C GLU A 206 10.46 -10.58 3.42
N ARG A 207 9.20 -10.26 3.06
CA ARG A 207 8.82 -10.00 1.67
C ARG A 207 9.53 -8.79 1.08
N LEU A 208 9.65 -7.71 1.84
CA LEU A 208 10.31 -6.50 1.35
C LEU A 208 11.81 -6.67 1.11
N THR A 209 12.48 -7.54 1.87
CA THR A 209 13.93 -7.73 1.82
C THR A 209 14.38 -8.91 0.94
N THR A 210 13.53 -9.92 0.77
CA THR A 210 13.94 -11.18 0.08
C THR A 210 13.24 -11.41 -1.26
N TYR A 211 12.07 -10.79 -1.51
CA TYR A 211 11.33 -11.01 -2.74
C TYR A 211 12.00 -10.36 -3.95
N VAL A 212 12.34 -11.19 -4.94
CA VAL A 212 12.85 -10.75 -6.24
C VAL A 212 11.72 -10.82 -7.27
N PRO A 213 11.31 -9.70 -7.90
CA PRO A 213 10.26 -9.68 -8.91
C PRO A 213 10.55 -10.60 -10.10
N GLN A 214 9.52 -11.29 -10.60
CA GLN A 214 9.66 -12.26 -11.71
C GLN A 214 10.21 -11.62 -12.99
N ARG A 215 9.95 -10.32 -13.20
CA ARG A 215 10.48 -9.58 -14.36
C ARG A 215 12.01 -9.59 -14.42
N TYR A 216 12.69 -9.57 -13.28
CA TYR A 216 14.17 -9.66 -13.25
C TYR A 216 14.66 -11.05 -13.60
N TRP A 217 13.95 -12.10 -13.17
CA TRP A 217 14.28 -13.48 -13.54
C TRP A 217 14.07 -13.70 -15.03
N ARG A 218 12.99 -13.20 -15.63
CA ARG A 218 12.73 -13.28 -17.07
C ARG A 218 13.82 -12.56 -17.87
N ALA A 219 14.14 -11.31 -17.49
CA ALA A 219 15.20 -10.55 -18.15
C ALA A 219 16.57 -11.27 -18.09
N ALA A 220 16.90 -11.92 -16.97
CA ALA A 220 18.13 -12.69 -16.85
C ALA A 220 18.14 -13.95 -17.74
N GLN A 221 17.00 -14.64 -17.86
CA GLN A 221 16.85 -15.81 -18.75
C GLN A 221 16.96 -15.42 -20.24
N ASP A 222 16.34 -14.30 -20.63
CA ASP A 222 16.39 -13.78 -22.00
C ASP A 222 17.82 -13.37 -22.39
N ALA A 223 18.58 -12.78 -21.45
CA ALA A 223 19.98 -12.45 -21.68
C ALA A 223 20.88 -13.67 -21.92
N VAL A 224 20.65 -14.77 -21.19
CA VAL A 224 21.41 -16.04 -21.35
C VAL A 224 21.03 -16.75 -22.66
N ALA A 225 19.78 -16.59 -23.16
CA ALA A 225 19.32 -17.24 -24.38
C ALA A 225 19.83 -16.55 -25.67
N THR A 226 20.39 -15.34 -25.55
CA THR A 226 20.93 -14.55 -26.67
C THR A 226 22.45 -14.63 -26.83
N ASP A 227 23.16 -15.27 -25.91
CA ASP A 227 24.59 -15.63 -25.97
C ASP A 227 24.78 -17.08 -26.47
#